data_c6e3e8b4fd4c3169597700f579b3ace0
#
_entry.id   c6e3e8b4fd4c3169597700f579b3ace0
#
_cell.length_a   1.000
_cell.length_b   1.000
_cell.length_c   1.000
_cell.angle_alpha   90.00
_cell.angle_beta   90.00
_cell.angle_gamma   90.00
#
_symmetry.space_group_name_H-M   'P 1'
#
loop_
_entity.id
_entity.type
_entity.pdbx_description
1 polymer ?
#
loop_
_entity_poly.entity_id
_entity_poly.type
_entity_poly.pdbx_seq_one_letter_code
_entity_poly.pdbx_strand_id
1 'polypeptide(L)'
;MLVLTNKISWLSCLGAKVVGEKMSNTFGLAGVMGAVVFWAGIMSPFASITAEPLIDTSKLINQVSNRVFELAVSAARTQAEIEYDSITFNETLGTVSINDLVIEPLPHQGMSGCSLSIGHIAFSLSTPGHVSKDTVEFGLDDLRLAPTCLPFEARGMLAMAGVSTMVVPNAKVEISYNYPSGTGVLSAHGELADALGFSLHLKFPYFSIIDAYTPLHARLSEAELSVFNKGIWEDVSIQLPPQVTEPGYAGDFVAEIVGDGMFYGQPDAEAQKFLRQISVAWEDFLQTPTQITLRTNITTADGILLAPELLEDPVELINYLSPKLYAGETTQSVRMPAKDIKSIIYGNFSNYSDEMLLHVGEGFLSGKGYPRNEAIALKILNYLALQGTSGISHKLARHYLEQQNYALAYEFALKDSASGSTQSVNILNVAEPFLDLSDVLTMQGDGMIDFAKAVTDVEPAKYYHYAVASMNGKGMRKSYLAAYFWAILAQANGDRRTASMMTKIEALGADKNLANTLDWNAQLAQVQADALMVWMDRH
;
A
#
# COMPACT_ATOMS: atom_id res chain seq x y z
N MET A 1 26.25 29.38 -32.17
CA MET A 1 26.66 29.35 -30.77
C MET A 1 25.76 30.17 -29.84
N LEU A 2 24.85 31.00 -30.32
CA LEU A 2 23.92 31.84 -29.50
C LEU A 2 22.47 31.30 -29.44
N VAL A 3 22.18 30.16 -30.02
CA VAL A 3 20.81 29.53 -30.02
C VAL A 3 20.70 28.33 -29.07
N LEU A 4 21.83 27.82 -28.57
CA LEU A 4 21.87 26.67 -27.65
C LEU A 4 21.77 27.05 -26.18
N THR A 5 22.02 28.31 -25.80
CA THR A 5 21.97 28.76 -24.39
C THR A 5 20.57 28.92 -23.81
N ASN A 6 19.52 28.98 -24.65
CA ASN A 6 18.13 29.11 -24.17
C ASN A 6 17.36 27.78 -24.05
N LYS A 7 17.94 26.64 -24.45
CA LYS A 7 17.26 25.34 -24.35
C LYS A 7 17.68 24.47 -23.16
N ILE A 8 18.70 24.86 -22.41
CA ILE A 8 19.27 24.06 -21.30
C ILE A 8 18.74 24.53 -19.91
N SER A 9 17.92 25.57 -19.88
CA SER A 9 17.34 26.12 -18.64
C SER A 9 16.37 25.19 -17.88
N TRP A 10 16.02 24.05 -18.42
CA TRP A 10 15.01 23.18 -17.83
C TRP A 10 15.57 22.12 -16.84
N LEU A 11 16.83 21.75 -16.94
CA LEU A 11 17.47 20.88 -15.93
C LEU A 11 17.84 21.64 -14.66
N SER A 12 18.06 22.96 -14.73
CA SER A 12 18.24 23.81 -13.55
C SER A 12 16.93 24.04 -12.75
N CYS A 13 15.75 23.76 -13.36
CA CYS A 13 14.46 23.86 -12.65
C CYS A 13 14.15 22.67 -11.74
N LEU A 14 14.82 21.52 -11.88
CA LEU A 14 14.62 20.38 -10.99
C LEU A 14 15.36 20.52 -9.66
N GLY A 15 16.31 21.43 -9.52
CA GLY A 15 17.11 21.53 -8.30
C GLY A 15 17.09 22.88 -7.56
N ALA A 16 16.79 24.01 -8.20
CA ALA A 16 17.17 25.29 -7.62
C ALA A 16 16.06 26.37 -7.48
N LYS A 17 14.82 26.12 -7.87
CA LYS A 17 13.74 27.12 -7.74
C LYS A 17 12.49 26.69 -6.96
N VAL A 18 12.55 25.54 -6.28
CA VAL A 18 11.46 25.11 -5.39
C VAL A 18 11.57 25.73 -4.00
N VAL A 19 12.68 26.35 -3.62
CA VAL A 19 12.91 26.81 -2.24
C VAL A 19 13.05 28.33 -2.07
N GLY A 20 12.98 29.14 -3.08
CA GLY A 20 13.17 30.58 -2.86
C GLY A 20 12.54 31.50 -3.90
N GLU A 21 11.31 31.80 -3.80
CA GLU A 21 10.55 33.05 -3.93
C GLU A 21 9.10 32.80 -4.34
N LYS A 22 8.17 33.27 -3.47
CA LYS A 22 6.70 33.32 -3.65
C LYS A 22 5.94 31.98 -3.65
N MET A 23 6.03 31.23 -2.57
CA MET A 23 4.99 30.27 -2.15
C MET A 23 3.70 30.96 -1.68
N SER A 24 3.24 32.06 -2.27
CA SER A 24 1.98 32.66 -1.81
C SER A 24 0.74 32.32 -2.64
N ASN A 25 0.89 31.67 -3.80
CA ASN A 25 -0.27 31.33 -4.66
C ASN A 25 -0.41 29.86 -5.04
N THR A 26 0.48 28.95 -4.62
CA THR A 26 0.35 27.50 -4.85
C THR A 26 -0.26 26.74 -3.67
N PHE A 27 -0.70 27.44 -2.62
CA PHE A 27 -1.27 26.87 -1.40
C PHE A 27 -2.66 26.24 -1.56
N GLY A 28 -3.35 26.40 -2.68
CA GLY A 28 -4.69 25.88 -2.86
C GLY A 28 -4.76 24.33 -2.81
N LEU A 29 -3.98 23.62 -3.62
CA LEU A 29 -4.05 22.15 -3.72
C LEU A 29 -3.26 21.44 -2.61
N ALA A 30 -2.07 21.93 -2.25
CA ALA A 30 -1.31 21.41 -1.12
C ALA A 30 -2.00 21.67 0.23
N GLY A 31 -2.74 22.76 0.36
CA GLY A 31 -3.54 23.07 1.55
C GLY A 31 -4.73 22.14 1.74
N VAL A 32 -5.40 21.73 0.67
CA VAL A 32 -6.52 20.78 0.73
C VAL A 32 -6.02 19.37 1.09
N MET A 33 -4.92 18.92 0.50
CA MET A 33 -4.29 17.65 0.88
C MET A 33 -3.73 17.67 2.32
N GLY A 34 -3.10 18.79 2.72
CA GLY A 34 -2.62 19.00 4.08
C GLY A 34 -3.74 19.01 5.13
N ALA A 35 -4.91 19.58 4.81
CA ALA A 35 -6.06 19.61 5.70
C ALA A 35 -6.65 18.20 5.92
N VAL A 36 -6.70 17.35 4.90
CA VAL A 36 -7.18 15.97 5.02
C VAL A 36 -6.23 15.12 5.88
N VAL A 37 -4.92 15.29 5.72
CA VAL A 37 -3.90 14.59 6.53
C VAL A 37 -3.84 15.12 7.97
N PHE A 38 -4.02 16.43 8.18
CA PHE A 38 -4.00 17.07 9.50
C PHE A 38 -5.20 16.66 10.38
N TRP A 39 -6.39 16.46 9.77
CA TRP A 39 -7.60 16.05 10.47
C TRP A 39 -7.58 14.60 10.94
N ALA A 40 -6.89 13.71 10.23
CA ALA A 40 -6.72 12.33 10.66
C ALA A 40 -5.90 12.20 11.96
N GLY A 41 -4.98 13.13 12.22
CA GLY A 41 -4.19 13.19 13.46
C GLY A 41 -4.98 13.68 14.70
N ILE A 42 -6.09 14.40 14.51
CA ILE A 42 -6.87 14.98 15.62
C ILE A 42 -7.90 13.98 16.22
N MET A 43 -8.26 12.92 15.49
CA MET A 43 -9.23 11.92 15.96
C MET A 43 -8.66 10.87 16.93
N SER A 44 -7.33 10.85 17.17
CA SER A 44 -6.71 9.83 18.02
C SER A 44 -6.94 9.94 19.55
N PRO A 45 -7.37 11.05 20.18
CA PRO A 45 -7.55 11.10 21.64
C PRO A 45 -8.91 10.65 22.16
N PHE A 46 -9.87 10.26 21.32
CA PHE A 46 -11.22 9.92 21.80
C PHE A 46 -11.47 8.43 22.09
N ALA A 47 -10.45 7.57 21.98
CA ALA A 47 -10.60 6.11 22.12
C ALA A 47 -10.51 5.56 23.55
N SER A 48 -10.58 6.40 24.61
CA SER A 48 -10.50 5.92 25.99
C SER A 48 -11.55 6.51 26.91
N ILE A 49 -12.84 6.30 26.60
CA ILE A 49 -13.91 6.47 27.57
C ILE A 49 -14.66 5.15 27.68
N THR A 50 -14.29 4.37 28.67
CA THR A 50 -15.06 3.20 29.12
C THR A 50 -16.25 3.68 29.95
N ALA A 51 -17.40 3.85 29.28
CA ALA A 51 -18.69 3.97 29.92
C ALA A 51 -19.69 3.07 29.17
N GLU A 52 -20.49 2.30 29.88
CA GLU A 52 -21.48 1.38 29.30
C GLU A 52 -22.37 2.11 28.28
N PRO A 53 -22.59 1.54 27.08
CA PRO A 53 -23.23 2.24 25.99
C PRO A 53 -24.75 2.10 26.06
N LEU A 54 -25.41 3.13 26.52
CA LEU A 54 -26.86 3.34 26.30
C LEU A 54 -27.15 4.03 24.94
N ILE A 55 -26.14 4.35 24.16
CA ILE A 55 -26.23 4.98 22.84
C ILE A 55 -25.33 4.19 21.92
N ASP A 56 -25.84 3.85 20.73
CA ASP A 56 -25.07 3.23 19.64
C ASP A 56 -23.94 4.19 19.24
N THR A 57 -22.80 4.05 19.92
CA THR A 57 -21.63 4.92 19.76
C THR A 57 -21.09 4.88 18.33
N SER A 58 -21.31 3.77 17.62
CA SER A 58 -20.89 3.58 16.24
C SER A 58 -21.62 4.52 15.29
N LYS A 59 -22.94 4.63 15.43
CA LYS A 59 -23.74 5.58 14.64
C LYS A 59 -23.40 7.04 14.96
N LEU A 60 -23.09 7.33 16.23
CA LEU A 60 -22.70 8.67 16.64
C LEU A 60 -21.34 9.05 16.05
N ILE A 61 -20.35 8.15 16.11
CA ILE A 61 -19.02 8.36 15.54
C ILE A 61 -19.12 8.56 14.03
N ASN A 62 -19.89 7.72 13.32
CA ASN A 62 -20.14 7.86 11.89
C ASN A 62 -20.79 9.19 11.54
N GLN A 63 -21.80 9.61 12.29
CA GLN A 63 -22.46 10.89 12.05
C GLN A 63 -21.55 12.08 12.33
N VAL A 64 -20.76 12.02 13.40
CA VAL A 64 -19.80 13.08 13.72
C VAL A 64 -18.68 13.14 12.69
N SER A 65 -18.12 12.01 12.30
CA SER A 65 -17.06 11.95 11.28
C SER A 65 -17.53 12.48 9.93
N ASN A 66 -18.73 12.09 9.48
CA ASN A 66 -19.30 12.61 8.24
C ASN A 66 -19.56 14.12 8.31
N ARG A 67 -20.10 14.62 9.44
CA ARG A 67 -20.34 16.06 9.63
C ARG A 67 -19.07 16.89 9.64
N VAL A 68 -18.04 16.37 10.28
CA VAL A 68 -16.74 17.02 10.34
C VAL A 68 -16.09 17.07 8.94
N PHE A 69 -16.19 15.97 8.20
CA PHE A 69 -15.71 15.94 6.82
C PHE A 69 -16.51 16.88 5.91
N GLU A 70 -17.85 16.89 6.01
CA GLU A 70 -18.69 17.84 5.27
C GLU A 70 -18.31 19.31 5.58
N LEU A 71 -17.96 19.61 6.82
CA LEU A 71 -17.48 20.94 7.21
C LEU A 71 -16.11 21.25 6.58
N ALA A 72 -15.20 20.28 6.57
CA ALA A 72 -13.89 20.45 5.93
C ALA A 72 -14.03 20.67 4.41
N VAL A 73 -14.86 19.88 3.74
CA VAL A 73 -15.17 20.07 2.31
C VAL A 73 -15.86 21.41 2.08
N SER A 74 -16.79 21.82 2.94
CA SER A 74 -17.45 23.12 2.85
C SER A 74 -16.45 24.27 2.98
N ALA A 75 -15.48 24.17 3.88
CA ALA A 75 -14.40 25.14 3.99
C ALA A 75 -13.49 25.13 2.73
N ALA A 76 -13.15 23.95 2.20
CA ALA A 76 -12.34 23.80 1.00
C ALA A 76 -13.05 24.32 -0.26
N ARG A 77 -14.37 24.28 -0.31
CA ARG A 77 -15.20 24.88 -1.40
C ARG A 77 -15.05 26.40 -1.53
N THR A 78 -14.48 27.06 -0.55
CA THR A 78 -14.11 28.47 -0.68
C THR A 78 -12.91 28.69 -1.61
N GLN A 79 -12.14 27.63 -1.88
CA GLN A 79 -10.91 27.66 -2.68
C GLN A 79 -11.04 26.90 -4.00
N ALA A 80 -11.93 25.93 -4.09
CA ALA A 80 -12.14 25.09 -5.26
C ALA A 80 -13.59 24.60 -5.33
N GLU A 81 -14.08 24.30 -6.50
CA GLU A 81 -15.30 23.53 -6.69
C GLU A 81 -14.97 22.06 -6.40
N ILE A 82 -15.67 21.45 -5.43
CA ILE A 82 -15.41 20.10 -4.96
C ILE A 82 -16.70 19.31 -5.03
N GLU A 83 -16.68 18.24 -5.81
CA GLU A 83 -17.75 17.26 -5.92
C GLU A 83 -17.24 15.88 -5.51
N TYR A 84 -18.09 15.03 -4.96
CA TYR A 84 -17.81 13.63 -4.66
C TYR A 84 -19.12 12.82 -4.61
N ASP A 85 -19.05 11.53 -4.94
CA ASP A 85 -20.23 10.67 -4.93
C ASP A 85 -20.58 10.25 -3.50
N SER A 86 -19.65 9.68 -2.78
CA SER A 86 -19.91 9.13 -1.45
C SER A 86 -18.68 9.11 -0.55
N ILE A 87 -18.96 9.16 0.77
CA ILE A 87 -17.99 8.93 1.83
C ILE A 87 -18.48 7.76 2.65
N THR A 88 -17.61 6.81 2.86
CA THR A 88 -17.92 5.63 3.69
C THR A 88 -16.88 5.49 4.79
N PHE A 89 -17.38 5.19 6.00
CA PHE A 89 -16.55 4.86 7.14
C PHE A 89 -16.80 3.41 7.53
N ASN A 90 -15.73 2.63 7.60
CA ASN A 90 -15.77 1.24 8.08
C ASN A 90 -15.13 1.18 9.47
N GLU A 91 -15.95 1.10 10.51
CA GLU A 91 -15.50 1.07 11.91
C GLU A 91 -14.66 -0.16 12.23
N THR A 92 -15.00 -1.31 11.65
CA THR A 92 -14.32 -2.58 11.91
C THR A 92 -12.88 -2.55 11.38
N LEU A 93 -12.65 -1.84 10.27
CA LEU A 93 -11.34 -1.72 9.62
C LEU A 93 -10.65 -0.39 9.94
N GLY A 94 -11.32 0.56 10.62
CA GLY A 94 -10.80 1.90 10.83
C GLY A 94 -10.51 2.64 9.52
N THR A 95 -11.29 2.37 8.46
CA THR A 95 -11.05 2.89 7.11
C THR A 95 -12.08 3.94 6.74
N VAL A 96 -11.61 5.09 6.26
CA VAL A 96 -12.42 6.13 5.61
C VAL A 96 -12.16 6.05 4.11
N SER A 97 -13.22 6.01 3.30
CA SER A 97 -13.11 6.02 1.86
C SER A 97 -13.95 7.13 1.25
N ILE A 98 -13.42 7.77 0.20
CA ILE A 98 -14.09 8.80 -0.59
C ILE A 98 -14.11 8.28 -2.03
N ASN A 99 -15.26 8.33 -2.69
CA ASN A 99 -15.43 7.87 -4.05
C ASN A 99 -15.74 9.03 -5.00
N ASP A 100 -15.18 8.97 -6.20
CA ASP A 100 -15.41 9.87 -7.33
C ASP A 100 -15.26 11.35 -6.96
N LEU A 101 -14.12 11.69 -6.35
CA LEU A 101 -13.78 13.05 -5.98
C LEU A 101 -13.32 13.83 -7.21
N VAL A 102 -13.95 14.97 -7.47
CA VAL A 102 -13.55 15.94 -8.50
C VAL A 102 -13.28 17.29 -7.85
N ILE A 103 -12.14 17.88 -8.20
CA ILE A 103 -11.71 19.19 -7.69
C ILE A 103 -11.37 20.09 -8.89
N GLU A 104 -12.04 21.23 -8.99
CA GLU A 104 -11.77 22.26 -9.98
C GLU A 104 -11.43 23.59 -9.30
N PRO A 105 -10.27 24.20 -9.57
CA PRO A 105 -9.93 25.53 -9.03
C PRO A 105 -10.94 26.58 -9.47
N LEU A 106 -11.25 27.52 -8.59
CA LEU A 106 -12.17 28.59 -8.92
C LEU A 106 -11.62 29.48 -10.06
N PRO A 107 -12.47 30.00 -10.97
CA PRO A 107 -12.04 30.73 -12.17
C PRO A 107 -11.12 31.95 -11.91
N HIS A 108 -11.24 32.57 -10.75
CA HIS A 108 -10.41 33.73 -10.38
C HIS A 108 -8.95 33.38 -10.06
N GLN A 109 -8.59 32.10 -9.96
CA GLN A 109 -7.22 31.64 -9.67
C GLN A 109 -6.36 31.48 -10.93
N GLY A 110 -6.89 31.77 -12.11
CA GLY A 110 -6.13 31.77 -13.37
C GLY A 110 -5.79 30.38 -13.92
N MET A 111 -6.33 29.32 -13.33
CA MET A 111 -6.13 27.92 -13.73
C MET A 111 -7.35 27.37 -14.51
N SER A 112 -7.80 28.12 -15.52
CA SER A 112 -8.96 27.70 -16.30
C SER A 112 -8.72 26.35 -17.01
N GLY A 113 -9.66 25.42 -16.87
CA GLY A 113 -9.58 24.08 -17.45
C GLY A 113 -8.70 23.11 -16.65
N CYS A 114 -8.21 23.47 -15.46
CA CYS A 114 -7.62 22.55 -14.53
C CYS A 114 -8.73 21.73 -13.86
N SER A 115 -8.63 20.41 -13.91
CA SER A 115 -9.47 19.49 -13.14
C SER A 115 -8.63 18.34 -12.62
N LEU A 116 -8.90 17.94 -11.38
CA LEU A 116 -8.34 16.78 -10.72
C LEU A 116 -9.50 15.85 -10.39
N SER A 117 -9.46 14.63 -10.89
CA SER A 117 -10.41 13.59 -10.50
C SER A 117 -9.70 12.42 -9.85
N ILE A 118 -10.33 11.83 -8.83
CA ILE A 118 -9.81 10.68 -8.08
C ILE A 118 -10.96 9.69 -7.92
N GLY A 119 -10.83 8.51 -8.50
CA GLY A 119 -11.88 7.50 -8.45
C GLY A 119 -12.09 6.97 -7.03
N HIS A 120 -11.00 6.71 -6.28
CA HIS A 120 -11.11 6.25 -4.91
C HIS A 120 -9.95 6.76 -4.04
N ILE A 121 -10.28 7.24 -2.85
CA ILE A 121 -9.33 7.56 -1.79
C ILE A 121 -9.64 6.67 -0.60
N ALA A 122 -8.64 5.96 -0.09
CA ALA A 122 -8.76 5.20 1.14
C ALA A 122 -7.76 5.72 2.18
N PHE A 123 -8.24 5.91 3.39
CA PHE A 123 -7.42 6.20 4.55
C PHE A 123 -7.73 5.16 5.62
N SER A 124 -6.72 4.43 6.08
CA SER A 124 -6.88 3.42 7.13
C SER A 124 -5.93 3.68 8.29
N LEU A 125 -6.46 3.46 9.48
CA LEU A 125 -5.70 3.42 10.73
C LEU A 125 -5.66 1.98 11.21
N SER A 126 -4.52 1.51 11.69
CA SER A 126 -4.45 0.19 12.32
C SER A 126 -5.47 0.09 13.46
N THR A 127 -6.17 -1.05 13.49
CA THR A 127 -7.22 -1.31 14.50
C THR A 127 -6.68 -1.16 15.92
N PRO A 128 -7.44 -0.52 16.83
CA PRO A 128 -7.07 -0.39 18.24
C PRO A 128 -6.95 -1.77 18.90
N GLY A 129 -5.76 -2.20 19.21
CA GLY A 129 -5.49 -3.51 19.84
C GLY A 129 -4.01 -3.77 20.08
N HIS A 130 -3.14 -3.18 19.29
CA HIS A 130 -1.70 -3.19 19.51
C HIS A 130 -1.24 -1.82 20.03
N VAL A 131 -1.14 -1.68 21.32
CA VAL A 131 -0.75 -0.44 22.02
C VAL A 131 0.69 0.02 21.69
N SER A 132 1.44 -0.74 20.91
CA SER A 132 2.86 -0.49 20.66
C SER A 132 3.20 0.00 19.26
N LYS A 133 2.37 -0.26 18.24
CA LYS A 133 2.67 0.13 16.85
C LYS A 133 1.39 0.56 16.15
N ASP A 134 1.41 1.75 15.58
CA ASP A 134 0.35 2.22 14.68
C ASP A 134 0.84 2.26 13.24
N THR A 135 -0.04 1.92 12.32
CA THR A 135 0.18 2.06 10.88
C THR A 135 -0.95 2.88 10.30
N VAL A 136 -0.57 3.92 9.56
CA VAL A 136 -1.47 4.77 8.80
C VAL A 136 -1.22 4.49 7.33
N GLU A 137 -2.26 4.11 6.62
CA GLU A 137 -2.20 3.92 5.17
C GLU A 137 -3.08 4.96 4.49
N PHE A 138 -2.56 5.54 3.43
CA PHE A 138 -3.27 6.41 2.51
C PHE A 138 -3.12 5.86 1.10
N GLY A 139 -4.24 5.55 0.46
CA GLY A 139 -4.30 5.04 -0.91
C GLY A 139 -5.10 5.95 -1.82
N LEU A 140 -4.65 6.06 -3.05
CA LEU A 140 -5.33 6.74 -4.15
C LEU A 140 -5.46 5.77 -5.32
N ASP A 141 -6.65 5.66 -5.89
CA ASP A 141 -6.88 4.90 -7.10
C ASP A 141 -7.51 5.79 -8.18
N ASP A 142 -7.07 5.61 -9.41
CA ASP A 142 -7.54 6.32 -10.62
C ASP A 142 -7.51 7.84 -10.47
N LEU A 143 -6.36 8.39 -10.05
CA LEU A 143 -6.15 9.84 -10.04
C LEU A 143 -5.86 10.30 -11.47
N ARG A 144 -6.63 11.26 -11.94
CA ARG A 144 -6.46 11.90 -13.25
C ARG A 144 -6.28 13.40 -13.08
N LEU A 145 -5.19 13.89 -13.62
CA LEU A 145 -4.84 15.32 -13.57
C LEU A 145 -4.81 15.88 -14.99
N ALA A 146 -5.63 16.91 -15.23
CA ALA A 146 -5.58 17.62 -16.48
C ALA A 146 -4.24 18.34 -16.65
N PRO A 147 -3.57 18.30 -17.82
CA PRO A 147 -2.27 18.96 -18.02
C PRO A 147 -2.32 20.47 -17.75
N THR A 148 -3.48 21.08 -17.88
CA THR A 148 -3.72 22.51 -17.57
C THR A 148 -3.48 22.86 -16.10
N CYS A 149 -3.49 21.88 -15.19
CA CYS A 149 -3.15 22.04 -13.78
C CYS A 149 -1.65 22.23 -13.53
N LEU A 150 -0.81 21.91 -14.52
CA LEU A 150 0.63 21.96 -14.37
C LEU A 150 1.21 23.29 -14.86
N PRO A 151 2.38 23.70 -14.33
CA PRO A 151 3.16 24.80 -14.89
C PRO A 151 3.46 24.59 -16.38
N PHE A 152 3.61 25.68 -17.11
CA PHE A 152 3.82 25.65 -18.56
C PHE A 152 4.99 24.76 -18.98
N GLU A 153 6.09 24.80 -18.22
CA GLU A 153 7.30 24.00 -18.45
C GLU A 153 7.01 22.50 -18.33
N ALA A 154 6.28 22.09 -17.29
CA ALA A 154 5.90 20.69 -17.07
C ALA A 154 4.93 20.18 -18.15
N ARG A 155 4.01 21.03 -18.62
CA ARG A 155 3.14 20.71 -19.77
C ARG A 155 3.93 20.43 -21.04
N GLY A 156 4.96 21.24 -21.28
CA GLY A 156 5.85 21.04 -22.44
C GLY A 156 6.58 19.70 -22.39
N MET A 157 7.08 19.30 -21.23
CA MET A 157 7.74 18.00 -21.03
C MET A 157 6.78 16.82 -21.22
N LEU A 158 5.58 16.88 -20.66
CA LEU A 158 4.55 15.84 -20.83
C LEU A 158 4.10 15.72 -22.30
N ALA A 159 3.94 16.84 -22.98
CA ALA A 159 3.60 16.85 -24.41
C ALA A 159 4.72 16.21 -25.26
N MET A 160 5.98 16.43 -24.92
CA MET A 160 7.11 15.76 -25.55
C MET A 160 7.09 14.24 -25.27
N ALA A 161 6.72 13.84 -24.07
CA ALA A 161 6.57 12.43 -23.69
C ALA A 161 5.29 11.77 -24.25
N GLY A 162 4.50 12.48 -25.07
CA GLY A 162 3.22 11.94 -25.60
C GLY A 162 2.10 11.81 -24.56
N VAL A 163 2.31 12.28 -23.31
CA VAL A 163 1.35 12.17 -22.23
C VAL A 163 0.30 13.28 -22.34
N SER A 164 -0.89 12.92 -22.80
CA SER A 164 -2.00 13.87 -22.97
C SER A 164 -2.81 14.10 -21.69
N THR A 165 -2.80 13.18 -20.76
CA THR A 165 -3.46 13.25 -19.44
C THR A 165 -2.61 12.46 -18.46
N MET A 166 -2.37 13.00 -17.28
CA MET A 166 -1.68 12.26 -16.23
C MET A 166 -2.69 11.34 -15.55
N VAL A 167 -2.49 10.05 -15.68
CA VAL A 167 -3.28 9.02 -15.00
C VAL A 167 -2.36 8.28 -14.03
N VAL A 168 -2.70 8.33 -12.75
CA VAL A 168 -2.05 7.55 -11.69
C VAL A 168 -3.03 6.44 -11.29
N PRO A 169 -2.86 5.21 -11.81
CA PRO A 169 -3.77 4.11 -11.54
C PRO A 169 -3.87 3.79 -10.06
N ASN A 170 -2.75 3.83 -9.37
CA ASN A 170 -2.68 3.68 -7.93
C ASN A 170 -1.48 4.42 -7.34
N ALA A 171 -1.66 4.94 -6.14
CA ALA A 171 -0.57 5.43 -5.30
C ALA A 171 -0.89 5.10 -3.85
N LYS A 172 0.13 4.72 -3.10
CA LYS A 172 0.01 4.35 -1.68
C LYS A 172 1.11 5.00 -0.86
N VAL A 173 0.74 5.53 0.29
CA VAL A 173 1.67 5.99 1.33
C VAL A 173 1.34 5.23 2.61
N GLU A 174 2.34 4.66 3.24
CA GLU A 174 2.23 3.94 4.49
C GLU A 174 3.21 4.53 5.50
N ILE A 175 2.72 4.88 6.68
CA ILE A 175 3.51 5.37 7.80
C ILE A 175 3.30 4.42 8.96
N SER A 176 4.35 3.75 9.40
CA SER A 176 4.36 2.92 10.60
C SER A 176 5.13 3.61 11.71
N TYR A 177 4.56 3.68 12.90
CA TYR A 177 5.19 4.27 14.07
C TYR A 177 5.12 3.33 15.28
N ASN A 178 6.26 3.16 15.95
CA ASN A 178 6.37 2.35 17.15
C ASN A 178 6.56 3.27 18.37
N TYR A 179 5.52 3.41 19.19
CA TYR A 179 5.52 4.31 20.35
C TYR A 179 6.60 4.01 21.39
N PRO A 180 6.82 2.75 21.83
CA PRO A 180 7.83 2.44 22.85
C PRO A 180 9.26 2.78 22.44
N SER A 181 9.59 2.67 21.15
CA SER A 181 10.95 2.93 20.64
C SER A 181 11.10 4.29 19.97
N GLY A 182 10.00 4.96 19.62
CA GLY A 182 10.01 6.19 18.82
C GLY A 182 10.48 5.99 17.38
N THR A 183 10.50 4.73 16.89
CA THR A 183 10.95 4.41 15.53
C THR A 183 9.81 4.58 14.53
N GLY A 184 10.14 5.06 13.33
CA GLY A 184 9.18 5.24 12.23
C GLY A 184 9.70 4.67 10.92
N VAL A 185 8.76 4.23 10.08
CA VAL A 185 9.01 3.87 8.68
C VAL A 185 7.96 4.56 7.83
N LEU A 186 8.41 5.22 6.76
CA LEU A 186 7.54 5.77 5.72
C LEU A 186 7.86 5.05 4.42
N SER A 187 6.83 4.51 3.79
CA SER A 187 6.91 3.93 2.46
C SER A 187 5.89 4.61 1.57
N ALA A 188 6.30 4.98 0.37
CA ALA A 188 5.40 5.52 -0.64
C ALA A 188 5.71 4.87 -1.99
N HIS A 189 4.68 4.56 -2.75
CA HIS A 189 4.83 4.09 -4.12
C HIS A 189 3.67 4.61 -4.96
N GLY A 190 3.91 4.73 -6.25
CA GLY A 190 2.90 5.11 -7.22
C GLY A 190 3.46 4.98 -8.62
N GLU A 191 2.56 4.99 -9.60
CA GLU A 191 2.95 4.95 -11.00
C GLU A 191 2.09 5.90 -11.83
N LEU A 192 2.71 6.52 -12.80
CA LEU A 192 2.05 7.23 -13.88
C LEU A 192 1.90 6.25 -15.03
N ALA A 193 0.66 6.01 -15.46
CA ALA A 193 0.33 5.02 -16.48
C ALA A 193 1.20 5.22 -17.73
N ASP A 194 1.78 4.12 -18.20
CA ASP A 194 2.61 4.04 -19.42
C ASP A 194 3.80 5.01 -19.45
N ALA A 195 4.19 5.59 -18.31
CA ALA A 195 5.27 6.56 -18.25
C ALA A 195 6.35 6.17 -17.23
N LEU A 196 6.08 6.34 -15.94
CA LEU A 196 7.05 6.09 -14.89
C LEU A 196 6.39 5.60 -13.60
N GLY A 197 7.16 4.90 -12.79
CA GLY A 197 6.79 4.58 -11.41
C GLY A 197 7.81 5.14 -10.44
N PHE A 198 7.43 5.27 -9.18
CA PHE A 198 8.37 5.59 -8.10
C PHE A 198 8.08 4.76 -6.86
N SER A 199 9.13 4.53 -6.08
CA SER A 199 9.02 4.02 -4.71
C SER A 199 9.96 4.79 -3.80
N LEU A 200 9.48 5.17 -2.63
CA LEU A 200 10.24 5.84 -1.59
C LEU A 200 10.14 5.02 -0.31
N HIS A 201 11.28 4.78 0.33
CA HIS A 201 11.35 4.13 1.63
C HIS A 201 12.26 4.94 2.56
N LEU A 202 11.73 5.36 3.71
CA LEU A 202 12.46 6.11 4.73
C LEU A 202 12.35 5.39 6.06
N LYS A 203 13.47 5.25 6.77
CA LYS A 203 13.53 4.62 8.08
C LYS A 203 14.12 5.58 9.11
N PHE A 204 13.38 5.74 10.18
CA PHE A 204 13.70 6.67 11.26
C PHE A 204 13.93 5.89 12.56
N PRO A 205 15.17 5.80 13.09
CA PRO A 205 15.40 5.29 14.44
C PRO A 205 14.76 6.18 15.51
N TYR A 206 14.51 7.43 15.18
CA TYR A 206 13.74 8.35 16.00
C TYR A 206 12.94 9.31 15.12
N PHE A 207 11.67 9.46 15.44
CA PHE A 207 10.75 10.35 14.77
C PHE A 207 9.77 10.91 15.80
N SER A 208 9.64 12.24 15.88
CA SER A 208 8.69 12.90 16.76
C SER A 208 8.02 14.08 16.05
N ILE A 209 6.71 14.08 16.08
CA ILE A 209 5.87 15.23 15.72
C ILE A 209 5.32 15.76 17.05
N ILE A 210 5.84 16.90 17.51
CA ILE A 210 5.45 17.46 18.80
C ILE A 210 4.17 18.28 18.64
N ASP A 211 4.11 19.13 17.63
CA ASP A 211 2.92 19.89 17.22
C ASP A 211 3.06 20.41 15.78
N ALA A 212 2.00 21.04 15.24
CA ALA A 212 2.00 21.58 13.88
C ALA A 212 2.93 22.80 13.67
N TYR A 213 3.47 23.37 14.74
CA TYR A 213 4.30 24.57 14.71
C TYR A 213 5.75 24.29 15.05
N THR A 214 6.05 23.13 15.62
CA THR A 214 7.43 22.70 15.93
C THR A 214 8.06 22.01 14.74
N PRO A 215 9.34 22.30 14.46
CA PRO A 215 10.07 21.61 13.41
C PRO A 215 10.05 20.09 13.63
N LEU A 216 9.93 19.34 12.55
CA LEU A 216 10.04 17.89 12.54
C LEU A 216 11.38 17.47 13.13
N HIS A 217 11.36 16.76 14.27
CA HIS A 217 12.53 16.14 14.83
C HIS A 217 12.60 14.68 14.40
N ALA A 218 13.40 14.41 13.40
CA ALA A 218 13.58 13.07 12.88
C ALA A 218 15.05 12.74 12.71
N ARG A 219 15.44 11.52 13.05
CA ARG A 219 16.72 10.94 12.67
C ARG A 219 16.51 9.96 11.55
N LEU A 220 17.20 10.13 10.45
CA LEU A 220 17.14 9.27 9.28
C LEU A 220 18.27 8.24 9.34
N SER A 221 17.96 6.96 9.26
CA SER A 221 18.98 5.90 9.15
C SER A 221 19.06 5.30 7.75
N GLU A 222 17.97 5.39 6.99
CA GLU A 222 17.91 4.86 5.64
C GLU A 222 16.92 5.68 4.82
N ALA A 223 17.32 6.04 3.59
CA ALA A 223 16.40 6.55 2.57
C ALA A 223 16.73 5.88 1.24
N GLU A 224 15.71 5.40 0.57
CA GLU A 224 15.80 4.84 -0.77
C GLU A 224 14.70 5.42 -1.64
N LEU A 225 15.08 5.97 -2.79
CA LEU A 225 14.17 6.46 -3.82
C LEU A 225 14.49 5.72 -5.11
N SER A 226 13.54 5.01 -5.65
CA SER A 226 13.63 4.35 -6.95
C SER A 226 12.65 4.98 -7.93
N VAL A 227 13.11 5.22 -9.14
CA VAL A 227 12.29 5.68 -10.27
C VAL A 227 12.36 4.62 -11.36
N PHE A 228 11.19 4.12 -11.78
CA PHE A 228 11.05 3.03 -12.74
C PHE A 228 10.63 3.59 -14.09
N ASN A 229 11.29 3.16 -15.17
CA ASN A 229 10.79 3.39 -16.52
C ASN A 229 9.62 2.43 -16.79
N LYS A 230 8.49 3.00 -17.22
CA LYS A 230 7.28 2.27 -17.61
C LYS A 230 6.87 2.56 -19.05
N GLY A 231 7.82 3.11 -19.86
CA GLY A 231 7.61 3.46 -21.26
C GLY A 231 8.05 4.88 -21.62
N ILE A 232 8.19 5.78 -20.64
CA ILE A 232 8.52 7.19 -20.91
C ILE A 232 9.88 7.35 -21.60
N TRP A 233 10.86 6.48 -21.30
CA TRP A 233 12.20 6.59 -21.88
C TRP A 233 12.19 6.37 -23.39
N GLU A 234 11.39 5.43 -23.86
CA GLU A 234 11.25 5.10 -25.27
C GLU A 234 10.73 6.29 -26.08
N ASP A 235 9.83 7.09 -25.50
CA ASP A 235 9.23 8.24 -26.16
C ASP A 235 10.10 9.50 -26.05
N VAL A 236 10.73 9.71 -24.90
CA VAL A 236 11.53 10.91 -24.62
C VAL A 236 12.93 10.81 -25.23
N SER A 237 13.56 9.63 -25.23
CA SER A 237 14.93 9.45 -25.70
C SER A 237 15.12 9.86 -27.15
N ILE A 238 14.11 9.67 -28.00
CA ILE A 238 14.13 10.05 -29.43
C ILE A 238 14.23 11.58 -29.61
N GLN A 239 13.75 12.34 -28.63
CA GLN A 239 13.69 13.81 -28.67
C GLN A 239 14.86 14.49 -27.96
N LEU A 240 15.62 13.70 -27.17
CA LEU A 240 16.79 14.19 -26.45
C LEU A 240 18.01 14.30 -27.38
N PRO A 241 18.93 15.25 -27.10
CA PRO A 241 20.16 15.36 -27.87
C PRO A 241 21.06 14.13 -27.64
N PRO A 242 21.87 13.74 -28.66
CA PRO A 242 22.74 12.57 -28.54
C PRO A 242 23.69 12.59 -27.33
N GLN A 243 24.06 13.79 -26.86
CA GLN A 243 24.90 13.99 -25.68
C GLN A 243 24.32 13.40 -24.40
N VAL A 244 23.01 13.14 -24.37
CA VAL A 244 22.30 12.57 -23.21
C VAL A 244 21.96 11.09 -23.42
N THR A 245 21.87 10.66 -24.70
CA THR A 245 21.33 9.34 -25.06
C THR A 245 22.36 8.36 -25.63
N GLU A 246 23.51 8.83 -26.14
CA GLU A 246 24.53 7.96 -26.69
C GLU A 246 25.50 7.48 -25.61
N PRO A 247 25.61 6.14 -25.40
CA PRO A 247 26.57 5.57 -24.45
C PRO A 247 28.03 5.95 -24.74
N GLY A 248 28.80 6.09 -23.66
CA GLY A 248 30.25 6.35 -23.74
C GLY A 248 30.66 7.77 -23.38
N TYR A 249 29.73 8.74 -23.40
CA TYR A 249 29.96 10.12 -22.96
C TYR A 249 28.72 10.77 -22.34
N ALA A 250 27.56 10.17 -22.48
CA ALA A 250 26.31 10.72 -21.96
C ALA A 250 26.32 10.81 -20.43
N GLY A 251 26.92 9.85 -19.76
CA GLY A 251 27.05 9.84 -18.32
C GLY A 251 27.83 11.05 -17.79
N ASP A 252 28.98 11.36 -18.37
CA ASP A 252 29.80 12.50 -17.96
C ASP A 252 29.08 13.83 -18.25
N PHE A 253 28.39 13.93 -19.39
CA PHE A 253 27.64 15.12 -19.75
C PHE A 253 26.46 15.35 -18.78
N VAL A 254 25.73 14.30 -18.41
CA VAL A 254 24.65 14.40 -17.42
C VAL A 254 25.19 14.76 -16.03
N ALA A 255 26.32 14.17 -15.64
CA ALA A 255 26.97 14.52 -14.37
C ALA A 255 27.43 15.99 -14.34
N GLU A 256 27.94 16.54 -15.44
CA GLU A 256 28.30 17.96 -15.58
C GLU A 256 27.06 18.84 -15.40
N ILE A 257 25.95 18.55 -16.11
CA ILE A 257 24.70 19.32 -15.98
C ILE A 257 24.17 19.32 -14.54
N VAL A 258 24.16 18.13 -13.91
CA VAL A 258 23.71 18.00 -12.51
C VAL A 258 24.65 18.78 -11.58
N GLY A 259 25.97 18.68 -11.81
CA GLY A 259 26.97 19.41 -11.07
C GLY A 259 26.76 20.93 -11.12
N ASP A 260 26.57 21.46 -12.32
CA ASP A 260 26.33 22.89 -12.55
C ASP A 260 25.00 23.37 -11.93
N GLY A 261 23.99 22.51 -11.90
CA GLY A 261 22.68 22.81 -11.33
C GLY A 261 22.60 22.70 -9.81
N MET A 262 23.37 21.79 -9.22
CA MET A 262 23.31 21.52 -7.78
C MET A 262 24.38 22.27 -6.98
N PHE A 263 25.58 22.52 -7.55
CA PHE A 263 26.68 23.07 -6.81
C PHE A 263 27.04 24.47 -7.30
N TYR A 264 26.96 25.44 -6.41
CA TYR A 264 27.43 26.79 -6.68
C TYR A 264 28.94 26.88 -6.38
N GLY A 265 29.77 26.59 -7.39
CA GLY A 265 31.22 26.61 -7.27
C GLY A 265 31.88 25.25 -7.54
N GLN A 266 33.13 25.08 -7.03
CA GLN A 266 33.81 23.79 -7.20
C GLN A 266 33.29 22.76 -6.18
N PRO A 267 32.77 21.62 -6.64
CA PRO A 267 32.32 20.55 -5.75
C PRO A 267 33.50 19.98 -4.95
N ASP A 268 33.26 19.66 -3.69
CA ASP A 268 34.23 18.99 -2.83
C ASP A 268 34.45 17.51 -3.25
N ALA A 269 35.29 16.77 -2.50
CA ALA A 269 35.66 15.40 -2.87
C ALA A 269 34.48 14.41 -2.86
N GLU A 270 33.52 14.56 -1.92
CA GLU A 270 32.34 13.68 -1.84
C GLU A 270 31.31 14.06 -2.90
N ALA A 271 31.10 15.34 -3.16
CA ALA A 271 30.26 15.80 -4.27
C ALA A 271 30.80 15.32 -5.62
N GLN A 272 32.14 15.40 -5.85
CA GLN A 272 32.78 14.85 -7.05
C GLN A 272 32.61 13.34 -7.16
N LYS A 273 32.68 12.61 -6.03
CA LYS A 273 32.42 11.18 -6.02
C LYS A 273 30.96 10.85 -6.37
N PHE A 274 30.03 11.65 -5.89
CA PHE A 274 28.60 11.51 -6.21
C PHE A 274 28.35 11.80 -7.70
N LEU A 275 28.96 12.83 -8.27
CA LEU A 275 28.88 13.11 -9.72
C LEU A 275 29.41 11.95 -10.58
N ARG A 276 30.52 11.32 -10.17
CA ARG A 276 31.02 10.10 -10.85
C ARG A 276 30.03 8.93 -10.77
N GLN A 277 29.30 8.81 -9.67
CA GLN A 277 28.25 7.78 -9.57
C GLN A 277 27.08 8.08 -10.50
N ILE A 278 26.72 9.36 -10.67
CA ILE A 278 25.71 9.78 -11.66
C ILE A 278 26.15 9.40 -13.06
N SER A 279 27.41 9.69 -13.44
CA SER A 279 27.95 9.32 -14.75
C SER A 279 27.82 7.81 -15.00
N VAL A 280 28.31 6.99 -14.07
CA VAL A 280 28.26 5.52 -14.21
C VAL A 280 26.82 5.00 -14.24
N ALA A 281 25.97 5.46 -13.32
CA ALA A 281 24.59 5.00 -13.26
C ALA A 281 23.78 5.39 -14.52
N TRP A 282 24.09 6.56 -15.11
CA TRP A 282 23.43 6.96 -16.35
C TRP A 282 23.87 6.09 -17.54
N GLU A 283 25.15 5.79 -17.66
CA GLU A 283 25.66 4.86 -18.69
C GLU A 283 25.04 3.45 -18.55
N ASP A 284 24.94 2.93 -17.32
CA ASP A 284 24.30 1.64 -17.05
C ASP A 284 22.80 1.68 -17.40
N PHE A 285 22.12 2.79 -17.07
CA PHE A 285 20.71 2.99 -17.41
C PHE A 285 20.49 3.00 -18.93
N LEU A 286 21.36 3.64 -19.70
CA LEU A 286 21.26 3.65 -21.16
C LEU A 286 21.37 2.25 -21.78
N GLN A 287 22.12 1.34 -21.14
CA GLN A 287 22.22 -0.05 -21.60
C GLN A 287 20.95 -0.85 -21.28
N THR A 288 20.31 -0.57 -20.14
CA THR A 288 19.11 -1.29 -19.71
C THR A 288 18.20 -0.30 -18.99
N PRO A 289 17.36 0.44 -19.73
CA PRO A 289 16.57 1.56 -19.19
C PRO A 289 15.37 1.09 -18.37
N THR A 290 15.62 0.46 -17.22
CA THR A 290 14.57 -0.09 -16.35
C THR A 290 14.28 0.81 -15.14
N GLN A 291 15.31 1.16 -14.39
CA GLN A 291 15.16 2.02 -13.20
C GLN A 291 16.47 2.67 -12.78
N ILE A 292 16.34 3.77 -12.01
CA ILE A 292 17.43 4.41 -11.28
C ILE A 292 17.04 4.45 -9.80
N THR A 293 17.96 4.07 -8.92
CA THR A 293 17.76 4.08 -7.46
C THR A 293 18.82 4.93 -6.78
N LEU A 294 18.37 5.86 -5.96
CA LEU A 294 19.18 6.65 -5.04
C LEU A 294 19.00 6.11 -3.62
N ARG A 295 20.08 5.72 -2.95
CA ARG A 295 20.03 5.21 -1.59
C ARG A 295 21.08 5.89 -0.71
N THR A 296 20.70 6.23 0.52
CA THR A 296 21.67 6.71 1.53
C THR A 296 22.57 5.59 2.04
N ASN A 297 23.79 5.94 2.43
CA ASN A 297 24.75 5.01 3.01
C ASN A 297 25.17 5.49 4.41
N ILE A 298 24.16 5.71 5.27
CA ILE A 298 24.34 6.16 6.63
C ILE A 298 24.91 5.00 7.45
N THR A 299 26.08 5.19 8.06
CA THR A 299 26.79 4.14 8.83
C THR A 299 26.55 4.24 10.32
N THR A 300 25.96 5.34 10.80
CA THR A 300 25.67 5.57 12.23
C THR A 300 24.38 4.86 12.63
N ALA A 301 24.45 4.00 13.65
CA ALA A 301 23.27 3.26 14.13
C ALA A 301 22.13 4.17 14.60
N ASP A 302 22.47 5.35 15.14
CA ASP A 302 21.50 6.33 15.64
C ASP A 302 20.90 7.22 14.52
N GLY A 303 21.34 7.04 13.28
CA GLY A 303 20.92 7.86 12.15
C GLY A 303 21.43 9.31 12.21
N ILE A 304 21.04 10.10 11.22
CA ILE A 304 21.40 11.52 11.06
C ILE A 304 20.19 12.37 11.38
N LEU A 305 20.38 13.43 12.19
CA LEU A 305 19.31 14.39 12.47
C LEU A 305 19.00 15.20 11.19
N LEU A 306 17.76 15.15 10.77
CA LEU A 306 17.27 15.98 9.67
C LEU A 306 16.94 17.36 10.22
N ALA A 307 17.88 18.29 10.06
CA ALA A 307 17.65 19.70 10.33
C ALA A 307 17.18 20.39 9.04
N PRO A 308 16.25 21.36 9.09
CA PRO A 308 15.79 22.09 7.90
C PRO A 308 16.94 22.72 7.11
N GLU A 309 17.94 23.23 7.81
CA GLU A 309 19.13 23.89 7.23
C GLU A 309 19.95 22.92 6.36
N LEU A 310 19.97 21.63 6.72
CA LEU A 310 20.67 20.60 5.94
C LEU A 310 20.07 20.42 4.53
N LEU A 311 18.77 20.70 4.37
CA LEU A 311 18.08 20.61 3.08
C LEU A 311 18.36 21.78 2.15
N GLU A 312 18.94 22.88 2.67
CA GLU A 312 19.27 24.09 1.91
C GLU A 312 20.65 24.01 1.25
N ASP A 313 21.56 23.17 1.77
CA ASP A 313 22.91 22.97 1.22
C ASP A 313 23.10 21.57 0.63
N PRO A 314 23.08 21.44 -0.73
CA PRO A 314 23.27 20.15 -1.39
C PRO A 314 24.60 19.47 -1.09
N VAL A 315 25.68 20.25 -0.89
CA VAL A 315 27.02 19.70 -0.56
C VAL A 315 26.99 19.08 0.83
N GLU A 316 26.44 19.82 1.80
CA GLU A 316 26.30 19.33 3.17
C GLU A 316 25.39 18.10 3.23
N LEU A 317 24.28 18.11 2.50
CA LEU A 317 23.35 16.98 2.39
C LEU A 317 24.05 15.71 1.84
N ILE A 318 24.85 15.84 0.77
CA ILE A 318 25.61 14.72 0.20
C ILE A 318 26.65 14.19 1.18
N ASN A 319 27.37 15.07 1.86
CA ASN A 319 28.37 14.68 2.85
C ASN A 319 27.75 13.89 4.02
N TYR A 320 26.59 14.31 4.50
CA TYR A 320 25.90 13.63 5.61
C TYR A 320 25.22 12.33 5.18
N LEU A 321 24.53 12.33 4.04
CA LEU A 321 23.76 11.16 3.59
C LEU A 321 24.62 10.13 2.86
N SER A 322 25.78 10.54 2.34
CA SER A 322 26.69 9.68 1.53
C SER A 322 25.91 8.87 0.48
N PRO A 323 25.09 9.52 -0.39
CA PRO A 323 24.19 8.82 -1.27
C PRO A 323 24.94 7.97 -2.29
N LYS A 324 24.30 6.87 -2.68
CA LYS A 324 24.74 6.01 -3.77
C LYS A 324 23.66 5.94 -4.83
N LEU A 325 24.04 6.06 -6.08
CA LEU A 325 23.16 5.96 -7.23
C LEU A 325 23.46 4.68 -8.01
N TYR A 326 22.42 3.99 -8.42
CA TYR A 326 22.48 2.74 -9.17
C TYR A 326 21.47 2.77 -10.31
N ALA A 327 21.85 2.18 -11.45
CA ALA A 327 20.89 1.80 -12.48
C ALA A 327 20.50 0.32 -12.29
N GLY A 328 19.27 -0.01 -12.68
CA GLY A 328 18.73 -1.35 -12.53
C GLY A 328 18.26 -1.67 -11.10
N GLU A 329 17.69 -2.86 -10.92
CA GLU A 329 17.22 -3.30 -9.62
C GLU A 329 18.39 -3.41 -8.64
N THR A 330 18.31 -2.66 -7.54
CA THR A 330 19.31 -2.77 -6.47
C THR A 330 19.21 -4.12 -5.80
N THR A 331 20.18 -4.97 -6.03
CA THR A 331 20.31 -6.27 -5.37
C THR A 331 20.97 -6.17 -3.98
N GLN A 332 21.27 -4.97 -3.52
CA GLN A 332 21.83 -4.75 -2.18
C GLN A 332 20.71 -4.59 -1.14
N SER A 333 19.97 -5.65 -0.91
CA SER A 333 19.34 -5.83 0.40
C SER A 333 20.43 -5.80 1.48
N VAL A 334 20.16 -5.19 2.63
CA VAL A 334 21.02 -5.29 3.81
C VAL A 334 21.24 -6.77 4.10
N ARG A 335 22.38 -7.31 3.67
CA ARG A 335 22.68 -8.73 3.90
C ARG A 335 22.86 -8.94 5.39
N MET A 336 22.01 -9.78 5.96
CA MET A 336 22.26 -10.22 7.32
C MET A 336 23.65 -10.87 7.44
N PRO A 337 24.33 -10.72 8.57
CA PRO A 337 25.57 -11.43 8.84
C PRO A 337 25.40 -12.93 8.62
N ALA A 338 26.41 -13.59 8.04
CA ALA A 338 26.34 -15.02 7.73
C ALA A 338 26.03 -15.91 8.96
N LYS A 339 26.38 -15.43 10.17
CA LYS A 339 26.05 -16.07 11.44
C LYS A 339 24.53 -16.12 11.65
N ASP A 340 23.85 -15.02 11.39
CA ASP A 340 22.41 -14.91 11.61
C ASP A 340 21.64 -15.68 10.54
N ILE A 341 22.10 -15.62 9.29
CA ILE A 341 21.55 -16.48 8.21
C ILE A 341 21.65 -17.96 8.54
N LYS A 342 22.79 -18.42 9.06
CA LYS A 342 22.95 -19.80 9.53
C LYS A 342 21.93 -20.13 10.63
N SER A 343 21.76 -19.25 11.61
CA SER A 343 20.80 -19.42 12.69
C SER A 343 19.37 -19.58 12.16
N ILE A 344 18.95 -18.73 11.19
CA ILE A 344 17.65 -18.81 10.53
C ILE A 344 17.50 -20.12 9.76
N ILE A 345 18.49 -20.54 8.98
CA ILE A 345 18.47 -21.81 8.24
C ILE A 345 18.25 -23.02 9.20
N TYR A 346 18.86 -22.98 10.38
CA TYR A 346 18.67 -24.00 11.41
C TYR A 346 17.32 -23.92 12.14
N GLY A 347 16.51 -22.89 11.86
CA GLY A 347 15.14 -22.77 12.38
C GLY A 347 15.01 -21.97 13.67
N ASN A 348 16.03 -21.21 14.08
CA ASN A 348 15.97 -20.35 15.26
C ASN A 348 15.27 -19.01 14.93
N PHE A 349 14.00 -19.08 14.49
CA PHE A 349 13.25 -17.90 14.01
C PHE A 349 12.90 -16.93 15.13
N SER A 350 12.63 -17.39 16.34
CA SER A 350 12.19 -16.58 17.48
C SER A 350 13.18 -15.47 17.90
N ASN A 351 14.42 -15.55 17.43
CA ASN A 351 15.46 -14.56 17.75
C ASN A 351 15.45 -13.35 16.79
N TYR A 352 14.59 -13.34 15.80
CA TYR A 352 14.55 -12.34 14.74
C TYR A 352 13.13 -11.78 14.62
N SER A 353 13.03 -10.51 14.19
CA SER A 353 11.73 -9.91 13.91
C SER A 353 11.09 -10.52 12.65
N ASP A 354 9.76 -10.49 12.61
CA ASP A 354 8.99 -10.97 11.44
C ASP A 354 9.42 -10.27 10.15
N GLU A 355 9.71 -8.97 10.22
CA GLU A 355 10.18 -8.17 9.08
C GLU A 355 11.53 -8.67 8.55
N MET A 356 12.47 -8.99 9.45
CA MET A 356 13.77 -9.55 9.06
C MET A 356 13.61 -10.93 8.44
N LEU A 357 12.78 -11.79 9.03
CA LEU A 357 12.49 -13.13 8.51
C LEU A 357 11.81 -13.05 7.15
N LEU A 358 10.86 -12.14 6.97
CA LEU A 358 10.19 -11.90 5.70
C LEU A 358 11.20 -11.52 4.61
N HIS A 359 12.05 -10.53 4.90
CA HIS A 359 13.09 -10.10 3.97
C HIS A 359 14.04 -11.23 3.56
N VAL A 360 14.48 -12.05 4.52
CA VAL A 360 15.33 -13.21 4.25
C VAL A 360 14.57 -14.29 3.45
N GLY A 361 13.31 -14.55 3.80
CA GLY A 361 12.47 -15.51 3.10
C GLY A 361 12.21 -15.11 1.64
N GLU A 362 11.86 -13.86 1.40
CA GLU A 362 11.68 -13.32 0.04
C GLU A 362 12.99 -13.30 -0.76
N GLY A 363 14.09 -13.00 -0.11
CA GLY A 363 15.42 -13.04 -0.70
C GLY A 363 15.81 -14.44 -1.16
N PHE A 364 15.56 -15.47 -0.34
CA PHE A 364 15.76 -16.87 -0.75
C PHE A 364 14.78 -17.33 -1.83
N LEU A 365 13.54 -16.82 -1.85
CA LEU A 365 12.55 -17.18 -2.85
C LEU A 365 12.90 -16.60 -4.23
N SER A 366 13.24 -15.31 -4.27
CA SER A 366 13.55 -14.58 -5.50
C SER A 366 14.99 -14.74 -5.99
N GLY A 367 15.91 -15.10 -5.11
CA GLY A 367 17.35 -15.08 -5.37
C GLY A 367 17.99 -13.69 -5.23
N LYS A 368 17.22 -12.68 -4.79
CA LYS A 368 17.70 -11.30 -4.59
C LYS A 368 18.38 -11.18 -3.22
N GLY A 369 19.66 -10.80 -3.23
CA GLY A 369 20.46 -10.67 -1.99
C GLY A 369 20.97 -11.98 -1.39
N TYR A 370 20.30 -13.10 -1.67
CA TYR A 370 20.63 -14.45 -1.21
C TYR A 370 20.59 -15.44 -2.38
N PRO A 371 21.42 -16.51 -2.37
CA PRO A 371 21.27 -17.58 -3.36
C PRO A 371 19.85 -18.15 -3.30
N ARG A 372 19.18 -18.25 -4.45
CA ARG A 372 17.82 -18.79 -4.51
C ARG A 372 17.74 -20.17 -3.86
N ASN A 373 16.88 -20.29 -2.86
CA ASN A 373 16.60 -21.56 -2.18
C ASN A 373 15.15 -21.59 -1.68
N GLU A 374 14.30 -22.15 -2.51
CA GLU A 374 12.87 -22.19 -2.27
C GLU A 374 12.49 -22.95 -0.98
N ALA A 375 13.18 -24.04 -0.67
CA ALA A 375 12.89 -24.83 0.53
C ALA A 375 13.14 -24.03 1.83
N ILE A 376 14.22 -23.24 1.88
CA ILE A 376 14.51 -22.35 3.00
C ILE A 376 13.48 -21.22 3.04
N ALA A 377 13.19 -20.62 1.89
CA ALA A 377 12.20 -19.55 1.77
C ALA A 377 10.83 -19.99 2.32
N LEU A 378 10.31 -21.12 1.84
CA LEU A 378 9.02 -21.64 2.26
C LEU A 378 8.99 -22.02 3.75
N LYS A 379 10.11 -22.51 4.30
CA LYS A 379 10.22 -22.79 5.74
C LYS A 379 10.05 -21.53 6.58
N ILE A 380 10.67 -20.41 6.16
CA ILE A 380 10.58 -19.12 6.83
C ILE A 380 9.17 -18.54 6.67
N LEU A 381 8.64 -18.49 5.44
CA LEU A 381 7.34 -17.91 5.16
C LEU A 381 6.20 -18.69 5.83
N ASN A 382 6.29 -20.03 5.87
CA ASN A 382 5.33 -20.86 6.61
C ASN A 382 5.35 -20.55 8.11
N TYR A 383 6.53 -20.36 8.70
CA TYR A 383 6.62 -19.95 10.10
C TYR A 383 5.91 -18.60 10.32
N LEU A 384 6.16 -17.59 9.48
CA LEU A 384 5.51 -16.30 9.57
C LEU A 384 3.98 -16.39 9.38
N ALA A 385 3.51 -17.22 8.46
CA ALA A 385 2.09 -17.47 8.27
C ALA A 385 1.42 -18.12 9.51
N LEU A 386 2.14 -18.99 10.23
CA LEU A 386 1.66 -19.58 11.48
C LEU A 386 1.61 -18.57 12.63
N GLN A 387 2.50 -17.58 12.63
CA GLN A 387 2.45 -16.46 13.59
C GLN A 387 1.34 -15.44 13.28
N GLY A 388 0.67 -15.58 12.13
CA GLY A 388 -0.40 -14.66 11.71
C GLY A 388 0.12 -13.35 11.11
N THR A 389 1.38 -13.31 10.66
CA THR A 389 1.97 -12.13 10.02
C THR A 389 1.17 -11.77 8.76
N SER A 390 0.71 -10.51 8.70
CA SER A 390 -0.20 -10.04 7.64
C SER A 390 0.40 -10.18 6.24
N GLY A 391 -0.44 -10.58 5.27
CA GLY A 391 -0.07 -10.70 3.85
C GLY A 391 0.80 -11.90 3.48
N ILE A 392 1.34 -12.65 4.44
CA ILE A 392 2.20 -13.81 4.14
C ILE A 392 1.37 -14.96 3.57
N SER A 393 0.21 -15.24 4.13
CA SER A 393 -0.69 -16.28 3.61
C SER A 393 -1.09 -16.02 2.16
N HIS A 394 -1.33 -14.75 1.78
CA HIS A 394 -1.57 -14.37 0.39
C HIS A 394 -0.38 -14.68 -0.52
N LYS A 395 0.84 -14.31 -0.10
CA LYS A 395 2.07 -14.58 -0.87
C LYS A 395 2.28 -16.07 -1.09
N LEU A 396 2.07 -16.88 -0.06
CA LEU A 396 2.14 -18.35 -0.16
C LEU A 396 1.05 -18.92 -1.06
N ALA A 397 -0.19 -18.45 -0.93
CA ALA A 397 -1.30 -18.87 -1.77
C ALA A 397 -1.01 -18.61 -3.25
N ARG A 398 -0.52 -17.42 -3.58
CA ARG A 398 -0.13 -17.05 -4.95
C ARG A 398 1.03 -17.92 -5.47
N HIS A 399 2.08 -18.11 -4.65
CA HIS A 399 3.21 -18.94 -5.01
C HIS A 399 2.79 -20.38 -5.35
N TYR A 400 1.95 -21.01 -4.50
CA TYR A 400 1.45 -22.35 -4.74
C TYR A 400 0.49 -22.42 -5.94
N LEU A 401 -0.28 -21.37 -6.19
CA LEU A 401 -1.13 -21.28 -7.38
C LEU A 401 -0.29 -21.27 -8.67
N GLU A 402 0.80 -20.50 -8.70
CA GLU A 402 1.75 -20.43 -9.83
C GLU A 402 2.41 -21.81 -10.08
N GLN A 403 2.59 -22.61 -9.03
CA GLN A 403 3.09 -23.99 -9.12
C GLN A 403 2.00 -25.03 -9.42
N GLN A 404 0.76 -24.61 -9.63
CA GLN A 404 -0.42 -25.47 -9.81
C GLN A 404 -0.67 -26.42 -8.61
N ASN A 405 -0.16 -26.07 -7.44
CA ASN A 405 -0.49 -26.77 -6.19
C ASN A 405 -1.75 -26.16 -5.59
N TYR A 406 -2.89 -26.53 -6.19
CA TYR A 406 -4.19 -25.94 -5.87
C TYR A 406 -4.60 -26.16 -4.42
N ALA A 407 -4.24 -27.30 -3.80
CA ALA A 407 -4.59 -27.59 -2.42
C ALA A 407 -3.93 -26.62 -1.44
N LEU A 408 -2.62 -26.45 -1.52
CA LEU A 408 -1.92 -25.48 -0.67
C LEU A 408 -2.31 -24.04 -1.00
N ALA A 409 -2.49 -23.71 -2.29
CA ALA A 409 -2.99 -22.39 -2.69
C ALA A 409 -4.33 -22.07 -2.03
N TYR A 410 -5.25 -23.03 -2.04
CA TYR A 410 -6.58 -22.90 -1.43
C TYR A 410 -6.49 -22.75 0.09
N GLU A 411 -5.70 -23.60 0.77
CA GLU A 411 -5.53 -23.54 2.23
C GLU A 411 -5.00 -22.19 2.71
N PHE A 412 -3.95 -21.66 2.06
CA PHE A 412 -3.38 -20.36 2.42
C PHE A 412 -4.31 -19.21 2.04
N ALA A 413 -5.02 -19.30 0.92
CA ALA A 413 -6.02 -18.30 0.54
C ALA A 413 -7.20 -18.25 1.52
N LEU A 414 -7.63 -19.40 2.08
CA LEU A 414 -8.66 -19.45 3.13
C LEU A 414 -8.27 -18.67 4.39
N LYS A 415 -6.99 -18.78 4.80
CA LYS A 415 -6.47 -18.05 5.97
C LYS A 415 -6.49 -16.53 5.75
N ASP A 416 -6.10 -16.08 4.55
CA ASP A 416 -6.00 -14.67 4.24
C ASP A 416 -7.35 -14.05 3.87
N SER A 417 -8.24 -14.77 3.21
CA SER A 417 -9.56 -14.27 2.80
C SER A 417 -10.42 -13.85 4.00
N ALA A 418 -10.24 -14.51 5.15
CA ALA A 418 -10.92 -14.16 6.40
C ALA A 418 -10.61 -12.72 6.86
N SER A 419 -9.45 -12.17 6.50
CA SER A 419 -9.05 -10.79 6.77
C SER A 419 -9.66 -9.75 5.81
N GLY A 420 -10.40 -10.20 4.78
CA GLY A 420 -11.06 -9.33 3.80
C GLY A 420 -10.31 -9.16 2.47
N SER A 421 -9.20 -9.87 2.28
CA SER A 421 -8.38 -9.82 1.07
C SER A 421 -9.16 -10.28 -0.18
N THR A 422 -9.50 -9.36 -1.07
CA THR A 422 -10.16 -9.68 -2.35
C THR A 422 -9.27 -10.49 -3.28
N GLN A 423 -7.97 -10.31 -3.22
CA GLN A 423 -7.01 -11.07 -4.02
C GLN A 423 -7.00 -12.54 -3.62
N SER A 424 -7.08 -12.84 -2.33
CA SER A 424 -7.15 -14.22 -1.84
C SER A 424 -8.48 -14.88 -2.17
N VAL A 425 -9.58 -14.14 -2.19
CA VAL A 425 -10.88 -14.62 -2.70
C VAL A 425 -10.78 -15.05 -4.17
N ASN A 426 -10.05 -14.29 -4.99
CA ASN A 426 -9.81 -14.67 -6.39
C ASN A 426 -9.02 -15.98 -6.50
N ILE A 427 -8.00 -16.18 -5.65
CA ILE A 427 -7.23 -17.44 -5.60
C ILE A 427 -8.14 -18.62 -5.21
N LEU A 428 -9.03 -18.46 -4.21
CA LEU A 428 -10.00 -19.48 -3.84
C LEU A 428 -10.86 -19.91 -5.05
N ASN A 429 -11.39 -18.93 -5.78
CA ASN A 429 -12.24 -19.20 -6.94
C ASN A 429 -11.51 -19.86 -8.10
N VAL A 430 -10.20 -19.58 -8.27
CA VAL A 430 -9.36 -20.22 -9.30
C VAL A 430 -8.96 -21.62 -8.91
N ALA A 431 -8.59 -21.85 -7.65
CA ALA A 431 -8.07 -23.14 -7.18
C ALA A 431 -9.17 -24.19 -6.94
N GLU A 432 -10.32 -23.77 -6.41
CA GLU A 432 -11.41 -24.69 -6.01
C GLU A 432 -11.89 -25.65 -7.11
N PRO A 433 -12.05 -25.22 -8.39
CA PRO A 433 -12.49 -26.12 -9.45
C PRO A 433 -11.53 -27.29 -9.76
N PHE A 434 -10.28 -27.21 -9.30
CA PHE A 434 -9.25 -28.25 -9.48
C PHE A 434 -9.11 -29.19 -8.28
N LEU A 435 -9.94 -29.01 -7.24
CA LEU A 435 -9.92 -29.81 -6.02
C LEU A 435 -11.14 -30.70 -5.93
N ASP A 436 -10.97 -31.85 -5.29
CA ASP A 436 -12.11 -32.67 -4.91
C ASP A 436 -12.95 -31.95 -3.84
N LEU A 437 -14.26 -32.00 -3.96
CA LEU A 437 -15.17 -31.29 -3.07
C LEU A 437 -14.98 -31.71 -1.61
N SER A 438 -14.66 -32.97 -1.35
CA SER A 438 -14.34 -33.48 -0.01
C SER A 438 -13.12 -32.79 0.62
N ASP A 439 -12.10 -32.52 -0.19
CA ASP A 439 -10.89 -31.82 0.25
C ASP A 439 -11.20 -30.34 0.52
N VAL A 440 -11.99 -29.72 -0.35
CA VAL A 440 -12.47 -28.35 -0.16
C VAL A 440 -13.20 -28.20 1.17
N LEU A 441 -14.16 -29.09 1.45
CA LEU A 441 -14.94 -29.07 2.69
C LEU A 441 -14.07 -29.32 3.94
N THR A 442 -13.12 -30.25 3.84
CA THR A 442 -12.15 -30.52 4.90
C THR A 442 -11.28 -29.31 5.21
N MET A 443 -10.78 -28.62 4.16
CA MET A 443 -9.97 -27.40 4.32
C MET A 443 -10.79 -26.22 4.86
N GLN A 444 -12.08 -26.14 4.54
CA GLN A 444 -12.99 -25.14 5.10
C GLN A 444 -13.21 -25.34 6.61
N GLY A 445 -12.95 -26.53 7.14
CA GLY A 445 -13.03 -26.83 8.57
C GLY A 445 -14.46 -26.97 9.07
N ASP A 446 -15.33 -27.53 8.27
CA ASP A 446 -16.77 -27.53 8.44
C ASP A 446 -17.30 -28.32 9.66
N GLY A 447 -16.46 -29.08 10.34
CA GLY A 447 -16.88 -29.83 11.55
C GLY A 447 -16.60 -29.12 12.89
N MET A 448 -16.09 -27.88 12.88
CA MET A 448 -15.57 -27.23 14.10
C MET A 448 -16.17 -25.85 14.40
N ILE A 449 -17.26 -25.44 13.75
CA ILE A 449 -17.88 -24.14 13.99
C ILE A 449 -18.84 -24.24 15.15
N ASP A 450 -18.54 -23.59 16.26
CA ASP A 450 -19.48 -23.37 17.36
C ASP A 450 -20.45 -22.25 16.94
N PHE A 451 -21.52 -22.65 16.26
CA PHE A 451 -22.55 -21.73 15.77
C PHE A 451 -23.27 -20.98 16.89
N ALA A 452 -23.47 -21.62 18.05
CA ALA A 452 -24.13 -20.99 19.19
C ALA A 452 -23.33 -19.76 19.67
N LYS A 453 -22.00 -19.91 19.75
CA LYS A 453 -21.10 -18.82 20.14
C LYS A 453 -20.98 -17.74 19.05
N ALA A 454 -21.00 -18.13 17.78
CA ALA A 454 -20.89 -17.21 16.66
C ALA A 454 -22.05 -16.23 16.53
N VAL A 455 -23.23 -16.56 17.07
CA VAL A 455 -24.46 -15.76 16.93
C VAL A 455 -24.73 -14.81 18.09
N THR A 456 -24.05 -14.97 19.24
CA THR A 456 -24.41 -14.30 20.50
C THR A 456 -24.57 -12.78 20.36
N ASP A 457 -23.74 -12.13 19.53
CA ASP A 457 -23.71 -10.66 19.37
C ASP A 457 -24.17 -10.18 17.98
N VAL A 458 -24.77 -11.05 17.15
CA VAL A 458 -25.13 -10.71 15.77
C VAL A 458 -26.60 -10.30 15.66
N GLU A 459 -26.84 -9.09 15.15
CA GLU A 459 -28.19 -8.62 14.83
C GLU A 459 -28.83 -9.44 13.69
N PRO A 460 -30.13 -9.81 13.78
CA PRO A 460 -30.82 -10.58 12.74
C PRO A 460 -30.73 -9.96 11.34
N ALA A 461 -30.71 -8.64 11.24
CA ALA A 461 -30.57 -7.92 9.98
C ALA A 461 -29.24 -8.21 9.24
N LYS A 462 -28.22 -8.69 9.94
CA LYS A 462 -26.89 -9.00 9.38
C LYS A 462 -26.76 -10.46 8.91
N TYR A 463 -27.69 -11.35 9.21
CA TYR A 463 -27.58 -12.78 8.87
C TYR A 463 -27.35 -13.04 7.37
N TYR A 464 -28.07 -12.32 6.50
CA TYR A 464 -27.85 -12.42 5.06
C TYR A 464 -26.43 -12.02 4.66
N HIS A 465 -25.89 -10.95 5.25
CA HIS A 465 -24.53 -10.50 4.99
C HIS A 465 -23.52 -11.57 5.40
N TYR A 466 -23.69 -12.20 6.57
CA TYR A 466 -22.83 -13.28 7.02
C TYR A 466 -22.92 -14.53 6.13
N ALA A 467 -24.13 -14.85 5.63
CA ALA A 467 -24.31 -15.94 4.68
C ALA A 467 -23.50 -15.70 3.39
N VAL A 468 -23.60 -14.49 2.82
CA VAL A 468 -22.86 -14.11 1.60
C VAL A 468 -21.35 -14.05 1.86
N ALA A 469 -20.93 -13.51 3.01
CA ALA A 469 -19.52 -13.42 3.39
C ALA A 469 -18.90 -14.82 3.54
N SER A 470 -19.60 -15.74 4.23
CA SER A 470 -19.16 -17.14 4.38
C SER A 470 -19.17 -17.90 3.05
N MET A 471 -20.16 -17.67 2.17
CA MET A 471 -20.22 -18.31 0.86
C MET A 471 -19.07 -17.91 -0.05
N ASN A 472 -18.68 -16.63 -0.01
CA ASN A 472 -17.66 -16.08 -0.89
C ASN A 472 -16.26 -16.01 -0.26
N GLY A 473 -16.15 -16.14 1.06
CA GLY A 473 -14.88 -15.98 1.77
C GLY A 473 -14.41 -14.53 1.86
N LYS A 474 -15.34 -13.54 1.78
CA LYS A 474 -14.97 -12.11 1.81
C LYS A 474 -15.25 -11.51 3.19
N GLY A 475 -14.20 -11.25 3.96
CA GLY A 475 -14.28 -10.76 5.34
C GLY A 475 -14.66 -11.82 6.38
N MET A 476 -14.85 -13.06 5.92
CA MET A 476 -15.03 -14.26 6.75
C MET A 476 -14.35 -15.43 6.04
N ARG A 477 -13.92 -16.44 6.81
CA ARG A 477 -13.42 -17.68 6.22
C ARG A 477 -14.51 -18.31 5.36
N LYS A 478 -14.18 -18.71 4.13
CA LYS A 478 -15.12 -19.40 3.26
C LYS A 478 -15.53 -20.72 3.89
N SER A 479 -16.84 -20.97 4.02
CA SER A 479 -17.42 -22.21 4.54
C SER A 479 -18.85 -22.35 4.04
N TYR A 480 -19.12 -23.43 3.34
CA TYR A 480 -20.46 -23.73 2.84
C TYR A 480 -21.44 -24.05 3.98
N LEU A 481 -21.01 -24.75 5.03
CA LEU A 481 -21.87 -25.03 6.18
C LEU A 481 -22.19 -23.75 6.96
N ALA A 482 -21.20 -22.87 7.17
CA ALA A 482 -21.45 -21.58 7.79
C ALA A 482 -22.38 -20.71 6.96
N ALA A 483 -22.20 -20.68 5.63
CA ALA A 483 -23.09 -19.98 4.74
C ALA A 483 -24.53 -20.50 4.82
N TYR A 484 -24.70 -21.82 4.90
CA TYR A 484 -26.01 -22.48 5.05
C TYR A 484 -26.67 -22.15 6.38
N PHE A 485 -25.92 -22.20 7.48
CA PHE A 485 -26.39 -21.81 8.80
C PHE A 485 -26.96 -20.39 8.84
N TRP A 486 -26.15 -19.41 8.39
CA TRP A 486 -26.57 -18.01 8.34
C TRP A 486 -27.76 -17.79 7.38
N ALA A 487 -27.81 -18.55 6.27
CA ALA A 487 -28.89 -18.48 5.32
C ALA A 487 -30.22 -18.96 5.92
N ILE A 488 -30.21 -20.05 6.71
CA ILE A 488 -31.38 -20.54 7.44
C ILE A 488 -31.92 -19.47 8.40
N LEU A 489 -31.04 -18.89 9.21
CA LEU A 489 -31.43 -17.85 10.17
C LEU A 489 -31.95 -16.60 9.47
N ALA A 490 -31.34 -16.18 8.35
CA ALA A 490 -31.82 -15.05 7.54
C ALA A 490 -33.22 -15.34 6.97
N GLN A 491 -33.44 -16.53 6.43
CA GLN A 491 -34.73 -16.94 5.88
C GLN A 491 -35.81 -16.98 6.97
N ALA A 492 -35.50 -17.51 8.15
CA ALA A 492 -36.40 -17.53 9.30
C ALA A 492 -36.79 -16.10 9.72
N ASN A 493 -35.94 -15.11 9.51
CA ASN A 493 -36.22 -13.69 9.73
C ASN A 493 -36.86 -12.98 8.52
N GLY A 494 -37.33 -13.72 7.51
CA GLY A 494 -38.08 -13.20 6.36
C GLY A 494 -37.22 -12.77 5.16
N ASP A 495 -35.91 -12.99 5.18
CA ASP A 495 -35.04 -12.67 4.02
C ASP A 495 -35.04 -13.78 2.97
N ARG A 496 -35.74 -13.54 1.86
CA ARG A 496 -35.91 -14.51 0.78
C ARG A 496 -34.72 -14.62 -0.16
N ARG A 497 -33.72 -13.74 -0.07
CA ARG A 497 -32.54 -13.71 -0.95
C ARG A 497 -31.64 -14.92 -0.79
N THR A 498 -31.70 -15.60 0.37
CA THR A 498 -30.91 -16.78 0.70
C THR A 498 -31.35 -18.07 0.03
N ALA A 499 -32.59 -18.15 -0.49
CA ALA A 499 -33.17 -19.38 -1.03
C ALA A 499 -32.31 -20.02 -2.14
N SER A 500 -31.82 -19.21 -3.09
CA SER A 500 -30.95 -19.72 -4.17
C SER A 500 -29.57 -20.20 -3.68
N MET A 501 -29.04 -19.60 -2.64
CA MET A 501 -27.80 -20.01 -2.01
C MET A 501 -27.96 -21.35 -1.30
N MET A 502 -29.03 -21.52 -0.52
CA MET A 502 -29.34 -22.77 0.16
C MET A 502 -29.48 -23.93 -0.85
N THR A 503 -30.26 -23.73 -1.92
CA THR A 503 -30.41 -24.73 -2.98
C THR A 503 -29.06 -25.12 -3.62
N LYS A 504 -28.15 -24.16 -3.84
CA LYS A 504 -26.81 -24.44 -4.38
C LYS A 504 -25.98 -25.30 -3.40
N ILE A 505 -26.02 -24.99 -2.11
CA ILE A 505 -25.28 -25.74 -1.08
C ILE A 505 -25.85 -27.16 -0.93
N GLU A 506 -27.17 -27.31 -0.90
CA GLU A 506 -27.84 -28.60 -0.84
C GLU A 506 -27.50 -29.47 -2.07
N ALA A 507 -27.41 -28.85 -3.26
CA ALA A 507 -27.06 -29.54 -4.50
C ALA A 507 -25.62 -30.11 -4.51
N LEU A 508 -24.72 -29.65 -3.65
CA LEU A 508 -23.37 -30.21 -3.52
C LEU A 508 -23.43 -31.70 -3.11
N GLY A 509 -24.45 -32.14 -2.37
CA GLY A 509 -24.67 -33.53 -1.99
C GLY A 509 -24.97 -34.49 -3.16
N ALA A 510 -25.24 -33.96 -4.37
CA ALA A 510 -25.41 -34.77 -5.57
C ALA A 510 -24.07 -35.22 -6.18
N ASP A 511 -22.93 -34.71 -5.70
CA ASP A 511 -21.60 -35.16 -6.13
C ASP A 511 -21.36 -36.58 -5.64
N LYS A 512 -21.10 -37.51 -6.58
CA LYS A 512 -20.91 -38.94 -6.30
C LYS A 512 -19.65 -39.23 -5.49
N ASN A 513 -18.62 -38.38 -5.61
CA ASN A 513 -17.37 -38.51 -4.87
C ASN A 513 -17.55 -38.11 -3.41
N LEU A 514 -18.36 -37.09 -3.16
CA LEU A 514 -18.69 -36.61 -1.82
C LEU A 514 -19.49 -37.65 -1.04
N ALA A 515 -20.44 -38.31 -1.68
CA ALA A 515 -21.28 -39.34 -1.03
C ALA A 515 -20.50 -40.54 -0.46
N ASN A 516 -19.28 -40.79 -0.95
CA ASN A 516 -18.42 -41.87 -0.49
C ASN A 516 -17.47 -41.49 0.66
N THR A 517 -17.27 -40.19 0.91
CA THR A 517 -16.26 -39.68 1.86
C THR A 517 -16.86 -38.88 3.01
N LEU A 518 -18.02 -38.24 2.77
CA LEU A 518 -18.69 -37.37 3.75
C LEU A 518 -20.20 -37.54 3.63
N ASP A 519 -20.87 -37.79 4.76
CA ASP A 519 -22.33 -37.72 4.80
C ASP A 519 -22.77 -36.26 4.81
N TRP A 520 -22.80 -35.67 3.62
CA TRP A 520 -23.19 -34.27 3.44
C TRP A 520 -24.59 -33.95 3.96
N ASN A 521 -25.52 -34.89 3.76
CA ASN A 521 -26.88 -34.72 4.23
C ASN A 521 -26.97 -34.73 5.75
N ALA A 522 -26.16 -35.56 6.42
CA ALA A 522 -26.09 -35.56 7.89
C ALA A 522 -25.47 -34.23 8.41
N GLN A 523 -24.45 -33.71 7.74
CA GLN A 523 -23.88 -32.40 8.11
C GLN A 523 -24.88 -31.26 7.93
N LEU A 524 -25.61 -31.22 6.83
CA LEU A 524 -26.68 -30.23 6.61
C LEU A 524 -27.80 -30.37 7.66
N ALA A 525 -28.21 -31.61 8.00
CA ALA A 525 -29.19 -31.85 9.04
C ALA A 525 -28.71 -31.36 10.41
N GLN A 526 -27.43 -31.55 10.74
CA GLN A 526 -26.84 -31.03 11.96
C GLN A 526 -26.87 -29.48 11.98
N VAL A 527 -26.48 -28.83 10.88
CA VAL A 527 -26.53 -27.35 10.77
C VAL A 527 -27.97 -26.84 10.89
N GLN A 528 -28.96 -27.55 10.35
CA GLN A 528 -30.36 -27.20 10.51
C GLN A 528 -30.81 -27.30 11.98
N ALA A 529 -30.37 -28.34 12.69
CA ALA A 529 -30.65 -28.50 14.12
C ALA A 529 -30.02 -27.37 14.94
N ASP A 530 -28.75 -27.05 14.67
CA ASP A 530 -28.03 -25.98 15.35
C ASP A 530 -28.68 -24.61 15.09
N ALA A 531 -29.10 -24.34 13.86
CA ALA A 531 -29.81 -23.11 13.50
C ALA A 531 -31.17 -23.01 14.21
N LEU A 532 -31.90 -24.14 14.34
CA LEU A 532 -33.17 -24.19 15.07
C LEU A 532 -32.95 -23.88 16.54
N MET A 533 -31.94 -24.48 17.19
CA MET A 533 -31.63 -24.22 18.60
C MET A 533 -31.34 -22.72 18.83
N VAL A 534 -30.46 -22.15 18.00
CA VAL A 534 -30.13 -20.71 18.09
C VAL A 534 -31.34 -19.82 17.87
N TRP A 535 -32.23 -20.20 16.93
CA TRP A 535 -33.46 -19.45 16.70
C TRP A 535 -34.40 -19.51 17.90
N MET A 536 -34.56 -20.69 18.52
CA MET A 536 -35.40 -20.86 19.73
C MET A 536 -34.86 -20.08 20.93
N ASP A 537 -33.55 -20.01 21.13
CA ASP A 537 -32.93 -19.28 22.22
C ASP A 537 -33.14 -17.76 22.14
N ARG A 538 -33.49 -17.28 20.95
CA ARG A 538 -33.67 -15.83 20.66
C ARG A 538 -35.15 -15.38 20.63
N HIS A 539 -36.08 -16.31 20.59
CA HIS A 539 -37.54 -16.06 20.53
C HIS A 539 -38.26 -16.63 21.71
#